data_5a5b15bbc810d225238bf0f493663d5d
#
_entry.id   5a5b15bbc810d225238bf0f493663d5d
#
_cell.length_a   1.000
_cell.length_b   1.000
_cell.length_c   1.000
_cell.angle_alpha   90.00
_cell.angle_beta   90.00
_cell.angle_gamma   90.00
#
_symmetry.space_group_name_H-M   'P 1'
#
loop_
_entity.id
_entity.type
_entity.pdbx_description
1 polymer ?
#
loop_
_entity_poly.entity_id
_entity_poly.type
_entity_poly.pdbx_seq_one_letter_code
_entity_poly.pdbx_strand_id
1 'polypeptide(L)'
;MTIAFLFILLFALMLIGVPVAVSLGTSTVLTMIFFTDIDIATIPQLIFDGINKFSLMAIPMFILAGNLLSKGGSARRIIDFAKSMVGHLPGGLPMSAIFACIIFAAVSGSSPATVVAIGSIMFAAIKEAGYPKEYAVGGITTAGSLGILIPPSVVMIVYGVTAEVSIGKLFMAGVVPGLMLGAFMLVQTYVGAKKLGFKATKAEPLKARVQKFAKAFWALLIVVVVIGGIYGGIFTPTEAAAASAVYALFISLFIYRDIKIRDLWDICLDSALTTAMIFFIIANAVVFAYLLTSEQIPQAIASMILDANIGMIGFLIFVNILLFIMGQFMEPSSVIMIMVPLLLPIATQLGVDPIHFGIILVVNMEIGMVTPPVGLNLFVASGLTNMNLKEVIMACLPWTLTLFFGLILVTYIPQISLWLPNLMYGH
;
A
#
# COMPACT_ATOMS: atom_id res chain seq x y z
N MET A 1 29.16 10.63 -16.13
CA MET A 1 28.56 11.97 -16.07
C MET A 1 27.05 11.91 -16.18
N THR A 2 26.50 11.16 -17.11
CA THR A 2 25.08 10.94 -17.38
C THR A 2 24.28 10.58 -16.13
N ILE A 3 24.73 9.55 -15.39
CA ILE A 3 24.07 9.07 -14.16
C ILE A 3 24.00 10.15 -13.08
N ALA A 4 25.16 10.82 -12.84
CA ALA A 4 25.23 11.84 -11.80
C ALA A 4 24.30 13.03 -12.13
N PHE A 5 24.26 13.49 -13.37
CA PHE A 5 23.36 14.55 -13.80
C PHE A 5 21.90 14.15 -13.63
N LEU A 6 21.51 12.94 -14.07
CA LEU A 6 20.16 12.43 -13.95
C LEU A 6 19.65 12.46 -12.50
N PHE A 7 20.41 11.84 -11.59
CA PHE A 7 19.98 11.75 -10.19
C PHE A 7 20.09 13.08 -9.43
N ILE A 8 21.13 13.89 -9.67
CA ILE A 8 21.26 15.21 -9.06
C ILE A 8 20.08 16.10 -9.49
N LEU A 9 19.74 16.12 -10.77
CA LEU A 9 18.63 16.93 -11.27
C LEU A 9 17.29 16.40 -10.74
N LEU A 10 17.07 15.08 -10.74
CA LEU A 10 15.88 14.46 -10.17
C LEU A 10 15.65 14.88 -8.71
N PHE A 11 16.66 14.69 -7.87
CA PHE A 11 16.55 15.04 -6.45
C PHE A 11 16.50 16.54 -6.21
N ALA A 12 17.20 17.36 -6.99
CA ALA A 12 17.11 18.80 -6.89
C ALA A 12 15.70 19.32 -7.19
N LEU A 13 15.07 18.82 -8.27
CA LEU A 13 13.68 19.17 -8.61
C LEU A 13 12.71 18.74 -7.50
N MET A 14 12.89 17.56 -6.94
CA MET A 14 12.06 17.08 -5.84
C MET A 14 12.24 17.92 -4.57
N LEU A 15 13.47 18.32 -4.23
CA LEU A 15 13.76 19.14 -3.06
C LEU A 15 13.15 20.55 -3.13
N ILE A 16 13.03 21.12 -4.34
CA ILE A 16 12.32 22.41 -4.53
C ILE A 16 10.79 22.26 -4.65
N GLY A 17 10.26 21.04 -4.44
CA GLY A 17 8.81 20.78 -4.39
C GLY A 17 8.15 20.48 -5.72
N VAL A 18 8.90 20.19 -6.79
CA VAL A 18 8.32 19.75 -8.07
C VAL A 18 7.73 18.35 -7.89
N PRO A 19 6.50 18.10 -8.41
CA PRO A 19 5.88 16.78 -8.33
C PRO A 19 6.77 15.69 -8.93
N VAL A 20 6.79 14.50 -8.29
CA VAL A 20 7.69 13.39 -8.64
C VAL A 20 7.60 13.01 -10.12
N ALA A 21 6.38 12.91 -10.67
CA ALA A 21 6.19 12.58 -12.09
C ALA A 21 6.87 13.59 -13.03
N VAL A 22 6.75 14.88 -12.72
CA VAL A 22 7.39 15.96 -13.50
C VAL A 22 8.90 15.93 -13.33
N SER A 23 9.38 15.71 -12.09
CA SER A 23 10.82 15.59 -11.80
C SER A 23 11.46 14.43 -12.57
N LEU A 24 10.80 13.26 -12.59
CA LEU A 24 11.23 12.09 -13.38
C LEU A 24 11.30 12.41 -14.87
N GLY A 25 10.21 12.91 -15.45
CA GLY A 25 10.15 13.20 -16.88
C GLY A 25 11.18 14.27 -17.28
N THR A 26 11.25 15.38 -16.54
CA THR A 26 12.15 16.48 -16.84
C THR A 26 13.62 16.07 -16.72
N SER A 27 14.00 15.40 -15.63
CA SER A 27 15.39 14.95 -15.44
C SER A 27 15.80 13.96 -16.51
N THR A 28 14.92 13.04 -16.90
CA THR A 28 15.18 12.05 -17.95
C THR A 28 15.34 12.69 -19.31
N VAL A 29 14.38 13.53 -19.73
CA VAL A 29 14.40 14.19 -21.04
C VAL A 29 15.62 15.10 -21.17
N LEU A 30 15.94 15.89 -20.16
CA LEU A 30 17.13 16.74 -20.18
C LEU A 30 18.41 15.92 -20.22
N THR A 31 18.47 14.78 -19.51
CA THR A 31 19.64 13.88 -19.58
C THR A 31 19.79 13.28 -20.97
N MET A 32 18.67 12.84 -21.60
CA MET A 32 18.70 12.32 -22.96
C MET A 32 19.22 13.37 -23.96
N ILE A 33 18.76 14.62 -23.84
CA ILE A 33 19.18 15.73 -24.73
C ILE A 33 20.65 16.06 -24.60
N PHE A 34 21.18 16.13 -23.38
CA PHE A 34 22.52 16.69 -23.14
C PHE A 34 23.64 15.65 -23.05
N PHE A 35 23.29 14.38 -22.75
CA PHE A 35 24.29 13.38 -22.38
C PHE A 35 24.17 12.06 -23.13
N THR A 36 23.20 11.89 -24.04
CA THR A 36 23.02 10.65 -24.81
C THR A 36 22.72 10.95 -26.28
N ASP A 37 22.91 9.96 -27.13
CA ASP A 37 22.53 10.01 -28.56
C ASP A 37 21.11 9.43 -28.80
N ILE A 38 20.31 9.27 -27.76
CA ILE A 38 18.95 8.71 -27.87
C ILE A 38 18.03 9.74 -28.53
N ASP A 39 17.35 9.32 -29.58
CA ASP A 39 16.41 10.19 -30.29
C ASP A 39 15.16 10.47 -29.39
N ILE A 40 14.91 11.75 -29.12
CA ILE A 40 13.77 12.22 -28.34
C ILE A 40 12.43 11.80 -29.01
N ALA A 41 12.41 11.59 -30.33
CA ALA A 41 11.23 11.11 -31.03
C ALA A 41 10.74 9.73 -30.55
N THR A 42 11.57 8.97 -29.82
CA THR A 42 11.18 7.70 -29.21
C THR A 42 10.30 7.87 -27.96
N ILE A 43 10.35 9.03 -27.28
CA ILE A 43 9.66 9.26 -25.99
C ILE A 43 8.14 9.06 -26.08
N PRO A 44 7.41 9.64 -27.05
CA PRO A 44 5.97 9.43 -27.17
C PRO A 44 5.58 7.96 -27.33
N GLN A 45 6.37 7.20 -28.09
CA GLN A 45 6.15 5.76 -28.27
C GLN A 45 6.39 4.99 -26.97
N LEU A 46 7.48 5.25 -26.26
CA LEU A 46 7.77 4.64 -24.95
C LEU A 46 6.67 4.90 -23.94
N ILE A 47 6.18 6.15 -23.88
CA ILE A 47 5.07 6.51 -23.00
C ILE A 47 3.81 5.73 -23.38
N PHE A 48 3.45 5.71 -24.66
CA PHE A 48 2.26 5.00 -25.13
C PHE A 48 2.34 3.50 -24.81
N ASP A 49 3.44 2.84 -25.15
CA ASP A 49 3.64 1.41 -24.90
C ASP A 49 3.66 1.09 -23.40
N GLY A 50 4.21 2.01 -22.59
CA GLY A 50 4.28 1.88 -21.14
C GLY A 50 2.93 1.94 -20.44
N ILE A 51 2.02 2.80 -20.89
CA ILE A 51 0.68 2.94 -20.31
C ILE A 51 -0.37 2.05 -20.99
N ASN A 52 -0.12 1.57 -22.22
CA ASN A 52 -1.03 0.70 -22.97
C ASN A 52 -0.88 -0.77 -22.57
N LYS A 53 -0.81 -1.05 -21.29
CA LYS A 53 -0.78 -2.42 -20.73
C LYS A 53 -2.13 -2.76 -20.15
N PHE A 54 -2.74 -3.88 -20.59
CA PHE A 54 -4.06 -4.32 -20.14
C PHE A 54 -4.15 -4.44 -18.61
N SER A 55 -3.10 -4.91 -17.95
CA SER A 55 -3.05 -5.06 -16.49
C SER A 55 -3.18 -3.73 -15.73
N LEU A 56 -2.80 -2.60 -16.35
CA LEU A 56 -2.95 -1.28 -15.74
C LEU A 56 -4.41 -0.84 -15.61
N MET A 57 -5.33 -1.40 -16.41
CA MET A 57 -6.76 -1.11 -16.31
C MET A 57 -7.35 -1.55 -14.95
N ALA A 58 -6.67 -2.44 -14.22
CA ALA A 58 -7.07 -2.81 -12.87
C ALA A 58 -6.98 -1.63 -11.89
N ILE A 59 -6.04 -0.69 -12.08
CA ILE A 59 -5.82 0.45 -11.18
C ILE A 59 -7.06 1.34 -11.05
N PRO A 60 -7.62 1.94 -12.14
CA PRO A 60 -8.80 2.79 -12.04
C PRO A 60 -10.01 2.06 -11.46
N MET A 61 -10.17 0.77 -11.76
CA MET A 61 -11.30 -0.02 -11.29
C MET A 61 -11.21 -0.30 -9.78
N PHE A 62 -10.04 -0.67 -9.25
CA PHE A 62 -9.88 -0.85 -7.80
C PHE A 62 -9.96 0.47 -7.04
N ILE A 63 -9.43 1.58 -7.58
CA ILE A 63 -9.57 2.92 -6.99
C ILE A 63 -11.04 3.30 -6.90
N LEU A 64 -11.80 3.10 -7.97
CA LEU A 64 -13.24 3.37 -7.99
C LEU A 64 -13.99 2.51 -6.97
N ALA A 65 -13.72 1.19 -6.94
CA ALA A 65 -14.31 0.28 -5.96
C ALA A 65 -14.02 0.72 -4.51
N GLY A 66 -12.75 1.04 -4.21
CA GLY A 66 -12.32 1.52 -2.90
C GLY A 66 -13.00 2.83 -2.49
N ASN A 67 -13.12 3.81 -3.40
CA ASN A 67 -13.78 5.08 -3.15
C ASN A 67 -15.29 4.92 -2.91
N LEU A 68 -15.97 4.05 -3.70
CA LEU A 68 -17.38 3.73 -3.51
C LEU A 68 -17.64 3.13 -2.13
N LEU A 69 -16.80 2.20 -1.69
CA LEU A 69 -16.96 1.54 -0.39
C LEU A 69 -16.52 2.41 0.78
N SER A 70 -15.55 3.30 0.58
CA SER A 70 -15.07 4.24 1.59
C SER A 70 -16.11 5.33 1.87
N LYS A 71 -16.69 5.92 0.83
CA LYS A 71 -17.77 6.95 0.96
C LYS A 71 -19.12 6.33 1.32
N GLY A 72 -19.36 5.07 0.92
CA GLY A 72 -20.53 4.30 1.34
C GLY A 72 -20.31 3.68 2.72
N GLY A 73 -21.29 3.69 3.61
CA GLY A 73 -21.19 3.25 5.02
C GLY A 73 -20.62 1.85 5.31
N SER A 74 -19.82 1.29 4.39
CA SER A 74 -19.11 0.00 4.55
C SER A 74 -18.14 0.02 5.72
N ALA A 75 -17.37 1.12 5.88
CA ALA A 75 -16.42 1.28 6.98
C ALA A 75 -17.12 1.16 8.35
N ARG A 76 -18.27 1.82 8.52
CA ARG A 76 -19.06 1.76 9.77
C ARG A 76 -19.52 0.34 10.09
N ARG A 77 -20.00 -0.41 9.08
CA ARG A 77 -20.46 -1.79 9.27
C ARG A 77 -19.31 -2.74 9.61
N ILE A 78 -18.15 -2.55 8.99
CA ILE A 78 -16.92 -3.30 9.30
C ILE A 78 -16.45 -2.98 10.72
N ILE A 79 -16.49 -1.71 11.15
CA ILE A 79 -16.17 -1.30 12.54
C ILE A 79 -17.13 -1.96 13.54
N ASP A 80 -18.44 -1.95 13.29
CA ASP A 80 -19.42 -2.56 14.17
C ASP A 80 -19.23 -4.07 14.29
N PHE A 81 -18.89 -4.74 13.18
CA PHE A 81 -18.51 -6.15 13.18
C PHE A 81 -17.22 -6.38 13.98
N ALA A 82 -16.17 -5.60 13.73
CA ALA A 82 -14.90 -5.69 14.45
C ALA A 82 -15.08 -5.49 15.96
N LYS A 83 -15.90 -4.49 16.38
CA LYS A 83 -16.27 -4.28 17.79
C LYS A 83 -16.93 -5.51 18.40
N SER A 84 -17.79 -6.20 17.66
CA SER A 84 -18.45 -7.39 18.16
C SER A 84 -17.51 -8.58 18.38
N MET A 85 -16.43 -8.63 17.60
CA MET A 85 -15.43 -9.73 17.65
C MET A 85 -14.39 -9.53 18.74
N VAL A 86 -13.78 -8.37 18.81
CA VAL A 86 -12.65 -8.09 19.72
C VAL A 86 -12.91 -7.02 20.76
N GLY A 87 -14.05 -6.34 20.69
CA GLY A 87 -14.38 -5.20 21.57
C GLY A 87 -14.48 -5.54 23.05
N HIS A 88 -14.67 -6.80 23.41
CA HIS A 88 -14.74 -7.28 24.80
C HIS A 88 -13.36 -7.47 25.45
N LEU A 89 -12.27 -7.47 24.68
CA LEU A 89 -10.92 -7.65 25.20
C LEU A 89 -10.39 -6.37 25.87
N PRO A 90 -9.37 -6.45 26.74
CA PRO A 90 -8.63 -5.26 27.17
C PRO A 90 -8.13 -4.48 25.96
N GLY A 91 -8.45 -3.19 25.88
CA GLY A 91 -8.18 -2.42 24.67
C GLY A 91 -9.15 -2.69 23.52
N GLY A 92 -10.34 -3.22 23.84
CA GLY A 92 -11.30 -3.70 22.82
C GLY A 92 -11.65 -2.68 21.76
N LEU A 93 -11.76 -1.38 22.10
CA LEU A 93 -12.10 -0.35 21.14
C LEU A 93 -10.93 -0.01 20.19
N PRO A 94 -9.70 0.26 20.68
CA PRO A 94 -8.51 0.38 19.81
C PRO A 94 -8.23 -0.89 19.00
N MET A 95 -8.36 -2.08 19.60
CA MET A 95 -8.21 -3.36 18.88
C MET A 95 -9.24 -3.50 17.76
N SER A 96 -10.48 -3.08 18.00
CA SER A 96 -11.54 -3.09 16.97
C SER A 96 -11.21 -2.16 15.81
N ALA A 97 -10.58 -1.02 16.09
CA ALA A 97 -10.14 -0.11 15.04
C ALA A 97 -9.03 -0.73 14.17
N ILE A 98 -8.01 -1.32 14.79
CA ILE A 98 -6.93 -2.01 14.06
C ILE A 98 -7.49 -3.20 13.27
N PHE A 99 -8.35 -4.02 13.86
CA PHE A 99 -8.98 -5.14 13.18
C PHE A 99 -9.87 -4.67 12.02
N ALA A 100 -10.58 -3.55 12.19
CA ALA A 100 -11.34 -2.92 11.11
C ALA A 100 -10.40 -2.39 9.99
N CYS A 101 -9.22 -1.84 10.32
CA CYS A 101 -8.21 -1.44 9.34
C CYS A 101 -7.74 -2.65 8.52
N ILE A 102 -7.43 -3.79 9.15
CA ILE A 102 -7.00 -5.03 8.46
C ILE A 102 -8.07 -5.48 7.46
N ILE A 103 -9.33 -5.52 7.88
CA ILE A 103 -10.44 -5.92 7.02
C ILE A 103 -10.65 -4.89 5.90
N PHE A 104 -10.66 -3.59 6.27
CA PHE A 104 -10.93 -2.52 5.31
C PHE A 104 -9.78 -2.34 4.31
N ALA A 105 -8.55 -2.67 4.68
CA ALA A 105 -7.40 -2.74 3.78
C ALA A 105 -7.68 -3.65 2.59
N ALA A 106 -8.22 -4.85 2.83
CA ALA A 106 -8.60 -5.80 1.79
C ALA A 106 -9.78 -5.33 0.90
N VAL A 107 -10.45 -4.25 1.29
CA VAL A 107 -11.57 -3.66 0.54
C VAL A 107 -11.12 -2.43 -0.25
N SER A 108 -10.29 -1.57 0.36
CA SER A 108 -9.90 -0.27 -0.18
C SER A 108 -8.66 -0.30 -1.09
N GLY A 109 -7.73 -1.20 -0.82
CA GLY A 109 -6.44 -1.27 -1.53
C GLY A 109 -5.55 -0.02 -1.40
N SER A 110 -5.90 0.89 -0.47
CA SER A 110 -5.25 2.20 -0.29
C SER A 110 -5.04 2.50 1.19
N SER A 111 -3.83 2.88 1.53
CA SER A 111 -3.44 3.22 2.90
C SER A 111 -4.13 4.50 3.41
N PRO A 112 -4.04 5.65 2.73
CA PRO A 112 -4.70 6.87 3.18
C PRO A 112 -6.23 6.72 3.28
N ALA A 113 -6.85 6.01 2.33
CA ALA A 113 -8.29 5.75 2.35
C ALA A 113 -8.69 4.94 3.59
N THR A 114 -7.88 3.96 4.00
CA THR A 114 -8.11 3.17 5.21
C THR A 114 -8.02 4.04 6.47
N VAL A 115 -6.99 4.91 6.57
CA VAL A 115 -6.85 5.85 7.70
C VAL A 115 -8.05 6.79 7.79
N VAL A 116 -8.48 7.36 6.66
CA VAL A 116 -9.63 8.27 6.61
C VAL A 116 -10.91 7.54 7.02
N ALA A 117 -11.20 6.39 6.42
CA ALA A 117 -12.46 5.67 6.61
C ALA A 117 -12.65 5.18 8.06
N ILE A 118 -11.60 4.61 8.64
CA ILE A 118 -11.66 4.09 10.01
C ILE A 118 -11.38 5.18 11.03
N GLY A 119 -10.40 6.05 10.77
CA GLY A 119 -9.99 7.12 11.67
C GLY A 119 -11.08 8.14 11.91
N SER A 120 -11.81 8.58 10.88
CA SER A 120 -12.91 9.55 11.01
C SER A 120 -13.99 9.14 12.02
N ILE A 121 -14.20 7.82 12.19
CA ILE A 121 -15.19 7.27 13.11
C ILE A 121 -14.54 6.93 14.47
N MET A 122 -13.36 6.33 14.44
CA MET A 122 -12.80 5.67 15.62
C MET A 122 -11.93 6.58 16.50
N PHE A 123 -11.33 7.65 15.95
CA PHE A 123 -10.52 8.56 16.78
C PHE A 123 -11.33 9.19 17.90
N ALA A 124 -12.51 9.73 17.59
CA ALA A 124 -13.40 10.32 18.58
C ALA A 124 -13.90 9.26 19.57
N ALA A 125 -14.39 8.12 19.06
CA ALA A 125 -14.95 7.06 19.88
C ALA A 125 -13.94 6.47 20.89
N ILE A 126 -12.67 6.31 20.51
CA ILE A 126 -11.63 5.79 21.40
C ILE A 126 -11.28 6.82 22.49
N LYS A 127 -11.21 8.12 22.11
CA LYS A 127 -10.97 9.22 23.06
C LYS A 127 -12.11 9.34 24.07
N GLU A 128 -13.37 9.28 23.63
CA GLU A 128 -14.55 9.32 24.51
C GLU A 128 -14.61 8.12 25.46
N ALA A 129 -14.06 6.97 25.07
CA ALA A 129 -13.93 5.80 25.94
C ALA A 129 -12.78 5.90 26.96
N GLY A 130 -12.10 7.05 27.05
CA GLY A 130 -11.06 7.35 28.05
C GLY A 130 -9.66 6.86 27.69
N TYR A 131 -9.42 6.41 26.46
CA TYR A 131 -8.06 6.09 26.01
C TYR A 131 -7.28 7.37 25.68
N PRO A 132 -5.94 7.37 25.88
CA PRO A 132 -5.09 8.46 25.41
C PRO A 132 -5.29 8.67 23.92
N LYS A 133 -5.38 9.94 23.48
CA LYS A 133 -5.58 10.26 22.06
C LYS A 133 -4.44 9.73 21.20
N GLU A 134 -3.21 9.76 21.71
CA GLU A 134 -2.01 9.28 21.07
C GLU A 134 -2.10 7.77 20.78
N TYR A 135 -2.71 7.03 21.71
CA TYR A 135 -2.90 5.58 21.55
C TYR A 135 -3.86 5.24 20.41
N ALA A 136 -4.95 6.01 20.29
CA ALA A 136 -5.90 5.85 19.20
C ALA A 136 -5.26 6.21 17.84
N VAL A 137 -4.61 7.38 17.80
CA VAL A 137 -4.05 7.93 16.57
C VAL A 137 -2.90 7.06 16.07
N GLY A 138 -1.95 6.69 16.93
CA GLY A 138 -0.83 5.84 16.56
C GLY A 138 -1.27 4.49 16.00
N GLY A 139 -2.15 3.79 16.70
CA GLY A 139 -2.64 2.48 16.28
C GLY A 139 -3.38 2.49 14.93
N ILE A 140 -4.32 3.42 14.74
CA ILE A 140 -5.13 3.50 13.51
C ILE A 140 -4.29 3.98 12.32
N THR A 141 -3.47 5.02 12.53
CA THR A 141 -2.64 5.60 11.46
C THR A 141 -1.66 4.57 10.92
N THR A 142 -1.02 3.81 11.82
CA THR A 142 -0.09 2.76 11.42
C THR A 142 -0.83 1.53 10.87
N ALA A 143 -1.95 1.09 11.45
CA ALA A 143 -2.71 -0.03 10.90
C ALA A 143 -3.33 0.30 9.54
N GLY A 144 -3.60 1.57 9.25
CA GLY A 144 -4.06 1.99 7.94
C GLY A 144 -3.03 1.75 6.83
N SER A 145 -1.71 1.73 7.15
CA SER A 145 -0.67 1.44 6.15
C SER A 145 -0.78 0.03 5.56
N LEU A 146 -1.36 -0.93 6.29
CA LEU A 146 -1.66 -2.27 5.77
C LEU A 146 -2.50 -2.26 4.48
N GLY A 147 -3.15 -1.13 4.15
CA GLY A 147 -3.96 -0.96 2.95
C GLY A 147 -3.20 -1.09 1.63
N ILE A 148 -1.88 -1.01 1.62
CA ILE A 148 -1.06 -1.27 0.43
C ILE A 148 -0.46 -2.68 0.40
N LEU A 149 -0.52 -3.43 1.50
CA LEU A 149 0.06 -4.77 1.62
C LEU A 149 -1.01 -5.87 1.53
N ILE A 150 -2.18 -5.65 2.15
CA ILE A 150 -3.28 -6.63 2.09
C ILE A 150 -4.01 -6.49 0.74
N PRO A 151 -4.10 -7.57 -0.06
CA PRO A 151 -4.71 -7.48 -1.38
C PRO A 151 -6.25 -7.31 -1.35
N PRO A 152 -6.82 -6.68 -2.40
CA PRO A 152 -6.14 -6.12 -3.57
C PRO A 152 -5.43 -4.81 -3.28
N SER A 153 -4.28 -4.56 -3.91
CA SER A 153 -3.46 -3.37 -3.68
C SER A 153 -3.02 -2.75 -5.00
N VAL A 154 -3.27 -1.45 -5.16
CA VAL A 154 -2.84 -0.67 -6.33
C VAL A 154 -1.31 -0.67 -6.44
N VAL A 155 -0.62 -0.55 -5.32
CA VAL A 155 0.85 -0.55 -5.23
C VAL A 155 1.44 -1.87 -5.73
N MET A 156 0.81 -3.00 -5.39
CA MET A 156 1.22 -4.31 -5.90
C MET A 156 0.95 -4.46 -7.40
N ILE A 157 -0.11 -3.87 -7.93
CA ILE A 157 -0.36 -3.88 -9.38
C ILE A 157 0.74 -3.12 -10.10
N VAL A 158 1.10 -1.93 -9.62
CA VAL A 158 2.22 -1.14 -10.18
C VAL A 158 3.52 -1.95 -10.16
N TYR A 159 3.83 -2.59 -9.03
CA TYR A 159 5.00 -3.47 -8.95
C TYR A 159 4.91 -4.62 -9.95
N GLY A 160 3.80 -5.34 -9.99
CA GLY A 160 3.61 -6.50 -10.87
C GLY A 160 3.78 -6.16 -12.35
N VAL A 161 3.31 -4.98 -12.77
CA VAL A 161 3.46 -4.48 -14.14
C VAL A 161 4.89 -4.04 -14.44
N THR A 162 5.56 -3.39 -13.47
CA THR A 162 6.93 -2.89 -13.62
C THR A 162 7.96 -4.01 -13.59
N ALA A 163 7.76 -5.00 -12.72
CA ALA A 163 8.62 -6.17 -12.55
C ALA A 163 8.28 -7.31 -13.53
N GLU A 164 7.22 -7.16 -14.32
CA GLU A 164 6.71 -8.18 -15.26
C GLU A 164 6.39 -9.53 -14.58
N VAL A 165 5.87 -9.49 -13.33
CA VAL A 165 5.50 -10.68 -12.56
C VAL A 165 3.98 -10.81 -12.43
N SER A 166 3.53 -12.02 -12.08
CA SER A 166 2.10 -12.29 -11.87
C SER A 166 1.53 -11.49 -10.71
N ILE A 167 0.57 -10.60 -11.00
CA ILE A 167 -0.16 -9.82 -10.00
C ILE A 167 -0.94 -10.75 -9.06
N GLY A 168 -1.51 -11.84 -9.56
CA GLY A 168 -2.18 -12.85 -8.74
C GLY A 168 -1.23 -13.49 -7.72
N LYS A 169 -0.04 -13.96 -8.14
CA LYS A 169 0.97 -14.48 -7.21
C LYS A 169 1.40 -13.43 -6.19
N LEU A 170 1.55 -12.17 -6.62
CA LEU A 170 1.94 -11.08 -5.75
C LEU A 170 0.86 -10.75 -4.70
N PHE A 171 -0.40 -10.76 -5.08
CA PHE A 171 -1.51 -10.61 -4.14
C PHE A 171 -1.51 -11.71 -3.07
N MET A 172 -1.30 -12.98 -3.47
CA MET A 172 -1.14 -14.08 -2.52
C MET A 172 0.02 -13.88 -1.57
N ALA A 173 1.15 -13.41 -2.10
CA ALA A 173 2.36 -13.16 -1.32
C ALA A 173 2.16 -12.10 -0.22
N GLY A 174 1.24 -11.15 -0.43
CA GLY A 174 0.91 -10.10 0.54
C GLY A 174 -0.02 -10.53 1.68
N VAL A 175 -0.79 -11.62 1.51
CA VAL A 175 -1.79 -12.05 2.51
C VAL A 175 -1.14 -12.40 3.85
N VAL A 176 -0.17 -13.31 3.83
CA VAL A 176 0.47 -13.79 5.07
C VAL A 176 1.24 -12.68 5.79
N PRO A 177 2.11 -11.90 5.12
CA PRO A 177 2.76 -10.74 5.76
C PRO A 177 1.77 -9.73 6.31
N GLY A 178 0.72 -9.37 5.56
CA GLY A 178 -0.29 -8.40 5.98
C GLY A 178 -1.05 -8.85 7.23
N LEU A 179 -1.48 -10.12 7.28
CA LEU A 179 -2.12 -10.69 8.47
C LEU A 179 -1.16 -10.80 9.66
N MET A 180 0.10 -11.16 9.42
CA MET A 180 1.14 -11.23 10.44
C MET A 180 1.41 -9.86 11.08
N LEU A 181 1.60 -8.82 10.27
CA LEU A 181 1.79 -7.45 10.75
C LEU A 181 0.56 -6.95 11.52
N GLY A 182 -0.63 -7.20 10.98
CA GLY A 182 -1.88 -6.89 11.65
C GLY A 182 -2.01 -7.60 13.01
N ALA A 183 -1.64 -8.86 13.08
CA ALA A 183 -1.65 -9.62 14.33
C ALA A 183 -0.65 -9.05 15.36
N PHE A 184 0.57 -8.68 14.94
CA PHE A 184 1.54 -8.04 15.83
C PHE A 184 1.00 -6.72 16.40
N MET A 185 0.36 -5.91 15.58
CA MET A 185 -0.26 -4.66 16.02
C MET A 185 -1.42 -4.90 16.99
N LEU A 186 -2.25 -5.93 16.77
CA LEU A 186 -3.31 -6.31 17.71
C LEU A 186 -2.75 -6.76 19.05
N VAL A 187 -1.70 -7.60 19.05
CA VAL A 187 -1.02 -8.07 20.27
C VAL A 187 -0.42 -6.88 21.03
N GLN A 188 0.29 -5.99 20.32
CA GLN A 188 0.87 -4.78 20.93
C GLN A 188 -0.21 -3.91 21.57
N THR A 189 -1.33 -3.71 20.88
CA THR A 189 -2.46 -2.91 21.37
C THR A 189 -3.10 -3.54 22.59
N TYR A 190 -3.28 -4.87 22.60
CA TYR A 190 -3.77 -5.61 23.76
C TYR A 190 -2.86 -5.46 24.98
N VAL A 191 -1.55 -5.67 24.80
CA VAL A 191 -0.56 -5.56 25.87
C VAL A 191 -0.48 -4.14 26.41
N GLY A 192 -0.46 -3.15 25.51
CA GLY A 192 -0.45 -1.73 25.89
C GLY A 192 -1.68 -1.30 26.69
N ALA A 193 -2.86 -1.71 26.23
CA ALA A 193 -4.12 -1.40 26.93
C ALA A 193 -4.17 -2.06 28.32
N LYS A 194 -3.68 -3.29 28.45
CA LYS A 194 -3.59 -3.97 29.74
C LYS A 194 -2.64 -3.25 30.71
N LYS A 195 -1.51 -2.72 30.21
CA LYS A 195 -0.58 -1.90 31.01
C LYS A 195 -1.20 -0.58 31.45
N LEU A 196 -2.09 0.01 30.63
CA LEU A 196 -2.84 1.23 30.96
C LEU A 196 -4.01 0.97 31.93
N GLY A 197 -4.25 -0.27 32.36
CA GLY A 197 -5.28 -0.64 33.32
C GLY A 197 -6.68 -0.85 32.72
N PHE A 198 -6.82 -0.87 31.40
CA PHE A 198 -8.11 -1.17 30.77
C PHE A 198 -8.46 -2.64 30.94
N LYS A 199 -9.69 -2.90 31.40
CA LYS A 199 -10.18 -4.26 31.69
C LYS A 199 -11.03 -4.78 30.55
N ALA A 200 -11.13 -6.11 30.48
CA ALA A 200 -12.08 -6.77 29.60
C ALA A 200 -13.52 -6.41 29.98
N THR A 201 -14.38 -6.29 28.99
CA THR A 201 -15.82 -6.09 29.15
C THR A 201 -16.59 -7.36 28.82
N LYS A 202 -17.90 -7.37 29.02
CA LYS A 202 -18.73 -8.52 28.66
C LYS A 202 -18.79 -8.69 27.14
N ALA A 203 -18.54 -9.91 26.68
CA ALA A 203 -18.64 -10.24 25.27
C ALA A 203 -20.08 -10.11 24.77
N GLU A 204 -20.28 -9.60 23.54
CA GLU A 204 -21.58 -9.58 22.91
C GLU A 204 -22.11 -11.00 22.64
N PRO A 205 -23.43 -11.25 22.79
CA PRO A 205 -24.02 -12.54 22.52
C PRO A 205 -23.84 -12.93 21.04
N LEU A 206 -23.74 -14.22 20.76
CA LEU A 206 -23.50 -14.74 19.41
C LEU A 206 -24.52 -14.19 18.38
N LYS A 207 -25.79 -14.08 18.78
CA LYS A 207 -26.86 -13.51 17.92
C LYS A 207 -26.53 -12.09 17.45
N ALA A 208 -26.01 -11.22 18.34
CA ALA A 208 -25.61 -9.86 17.99
C ALA A 208 -24.40 -9.86 17.03
N ARG A 209 -23.40 -10.74 17.26
CA ARG A 209 -22.25 -10.89 16.36
C ARG A 209 -22.67 -11.32 14.96
N VAL A 210 -23.55 -12.32 14.86
CA VAL A 210 -24.09 -12.80 13.56
C VAL A 210 -24.87 -11.70 12.85
N GLN A 211 -25.67 -10.92 13.58
CA GLN A 211 -26.40 -9.78 12.99
C GLN A 211 -25.45 -8.70 12.44
N LYS A 212 -24.38 -8.38 13.17
CA LYS A 212 -23.37 -7.39 12.72
C LYS A 212 -22.56 -7.93 11.53
N PHE A 213 -22.21 -9.22 11.55
CA PHE A 213 -21.61 -9.88 10.40
C PHE A 213 -22.52 -9.81 9.17
N ALA A 214 -23.81 -10.12 9.31
CA ALA A 214 -24.79 -10.06 8.21
C ALA A 214 -24.88 -8.64 7.61
N LYS A 215 -24.78 -7.58 8.43
CA LYS A 215 -24.74 -6.20 7.95
C LYS A 215 -23.45 -5.85 7.21
N ALA A 216 -22.31 -6.39 7.63
CA ALA A 216 -21.01 -6.20 6.99
C ALA A 216 -20.79 -7.15 5.80
N PHE A 217 -21.59 -8.23 5.69
CA PHE A 217 -21.40 -9.34 4.75
C PHE A 217 -21.18 -8.88 3.31
N TRP A 218 -22.01 -7.97 2.82
CA TRP A 218 -21.90 -7.51 1.44
C TRP A 218 -20.58 -6.75 1.18
N ALA A 219 -20.09 -5.96 2.15
CA ALA A 219 -18.78 -5.32 2.01
C ALA A 219 -17.63 -6.35 2.08
N LEU A 220 -17.75 -7.36 2.93
CA LEU A 220 -16.75 -8.42 3.08
C LEU A 220 -16.72 -9.36 1.87
N LEU A 221 -17.87 -9.56 1.21
CA LEU A 221 -17.98 -10.45 0.06
C LEU A 221 -17.14 -9.98 -1.13
N ILE A 222 -16.84 -8.68 -1.24
CA ILE A 222 -15.95 -8.17 -2.30
C ILE A 222 -14.55 -8.82 -2.23
N VAL A 223 -14.04 -9.04 -1.01
CA VAL A 223 -12.74 -9.69 -0.81
C VAL A 223 -12.80 -11.13 -1.34
N VAL A 224 -13.90 -11.82 -1.07
CA VAL A 224 -14.12 -13.19 -1.57
C VAL A 224 -14.27 -13.20 -3.09
N VAL A 225 -14.96 -12.23 -3.67
CA VAL A 225 -15.13 -12.12 -5.14
C VAL A 225 -13.77 -11.88 -5.81
N VAL A 226 -12.94 -10.98 -5.29
CA VAL A 226 -11.63 -10.69 -5.86
C VAL A 226 -10.67 -11.86 -5.66
N ILE A 227 -10.44 -12.21 -4.40
CA ILE A 227 -9.46 -13.24 -4.04
C ILE A 227 -9.92 -14.60 -4.55
N GLY A 228 -11.16 -14.98 -4.28
CA GLY A 228 -11.72 -16.25 -4.74
C GLY A 228 -11.84 -16.34 -6.26
N GLY A 229 -12.19 -15.25 -6.94
CA GLY A 229 -12.30 -15.18 -8.40
C GLY A 229 -10.95 -15.34 -9.11
N ILE A 230 -9.91 -14.65 -8.61
CA ILE A 230 -8.54 -14.75 -9.16
C ILE A 230 -7.99 -16.16 -8.92
N TYR A 231 -8.14 -16.70 -7.71
CA TYR A 231 -7.55 -17.98 -7.33
C TYR A 231 -8.35 -19.19 -7.83
N GLY A 232 -9.64 -19.02 -8.01
CA GLY A 232 -10.48 -20.01 -8.68
C GLY A 232 -10.26 -20.06 -10.19
N GLY A 233 -9.39 -19.21 -10.76
CA GLY A 233 -9.15 -19.12 -12.20
C GLY A 233 -10.35 -18.56 -12.98
N ILE A 234 -11.32 -17.95 -12.29
CA ILE A 234 -12.54 -17.38 -12.89
C ILE A 234 -12.23 -16.00 -13.49
N PHE A 235 -11.38 -15.21 -12.81
CA PHE A 235 -11.02 -13.85 -13.19
C PHE A 235 -9.52 -13.66 -13.27
N THR A 236 -9.08 -12.90 -14.27
CA THR A 236 -7.80 -12.22 -14.24
C THR A 236 -7.84 -11.08 -13.20
N PRO A 237 -6.71 -10.55 -12.72
CA PRO A 237 -6.69 -9.40 -11.81
C PRO A 237 -7.46 -8.19 -12.35
N THR A 238 -7.43 -7.95 -13.67
CA THR A 238 -8.14 -6.84 -14.32
C THR A 238 -9.65 -7.06 -14.34
N GLU A 239 -10.11 -8.28 -14.65
CA GLU A 239 -11.53 -8.63 -14.61
C GLU A 239 -12.06 -8.60 -13.17
N ALA A 240 -11.27 -9.07 -12.19
CA ALA A 240 -11.63 -8.98 -10.79
C ALA A 240 -11.77 -7.52 -10.32
N ALA A 241 -10.92 -6.61 -10.82
CA ALA A 241 -11.02 -5.18 -10.55
C ALA A 241 -12.31 -4.59 -11.11
N ALA A 242 -12.63 -4.90 -12.37
CA ALA A 242 -13.88 -4.45 -13.01
C ALA A 242 -15.12 -5.00 -12.28
N ALA A 243 -15.12 -6.30 -11.96
CA ALA A 243 -16.19 -6.93 -11.18
C ALA A 243 -16.34 -6.25 -9.80
N SER A 244 -15.23 -5.88 -9.15
CA SER A 244 -15.23 -5.18 -7.87
C SER A 244 -15.87 -3.79 -7.97
N ALA A 245 -15.55 -3.03 -9.02
CA ALA A 245 -16.13 -1.70 -9.23
C ALA A 245 -17.64 -1.77 -9.44
N VAL A 246 -18.11 -2.69 -10.29
CA VAL A 246 -19.54 -2.92 -10.53
C VAL A 246 -20.24 -3.39 -9.25
N TYR A 247 -19.63 -4.34 -8.53
CA TYR A 247 -20.16 -4.85 -7.28
C TYR A 247 -20.23 -3.76 -6.20
N ALA A 248 -19.16 -2.96 -6.02
CA ALA A 248 -19.13 -1.85 -5.07
C ALA A 248 -20.20 -0.80 -5.38
N LEU A 249 -20.41 -0.48 -6.67
CA LEU A 249 -21.47 0.42 -7.12
C LEU A 249 -22.84 -0.14 -6.76
N PHE A 250 -23.07 -1.42 -7.05
CA PHE A 250 -24.34 -2.08 -6.79
C PHE A 250 -24.69 -2.10 -5.30
N ILE A 251 -23.76 -2.52 -4.43
CA ILE A 251 -24.05 -2.58 -2.98
C ILE A 251 -24.22 -1.18 -2.37
N SER A 252 -23.47 -0.20 -2.81
CA SER A 252 -23.53 1.16 -2.26
C SER A 252 -24.83 1.88 -2.64
N LEU A 253 -25.36 1.67 -3.86
CA LEU A 253 -26.58 2.30 -4.34
C LEU A 253 -27.86 1.53 -3.95
N PHE A 254 -27.85 0.19 -4.07
CA PHE A 254 -29.10 -0.59 -4.00
C PHE A 254 -29.26 -1.34 -2.68
N ILE A 255 -28.16 -1.86 -2.10
CA ILE A 255 -28.21 -2.64 -0.85
C ILE A 255 -28.07 -1.72 0.36
N TYR A 256 -26.97 -0.98 0.44
CA TYR A 256 -26.70 -0.10 1.57
C TYR A 256 -27.42 1.25 1.45
N ARG A 257 -27.59 1.73 0.22
CA ARG A 257 -28.27 3.00 -0.09
C ARG A 257 -27.63 4.20 0.62
N ASP A 258 -26.34 4.13 0.88
CA ASP A 258 -25.57 5.16 1.57
C ASP A 258 -25.07 6.25 0.60
N ILE A 259 -25.00 5.95 -0.71
CA ILE A 259 -24.58 6.85 -1.79
C ILE A 259 -25.79 7.21 -2.63
N LYS A 260 -25.94 8.50 -2.97
CA LYS A 260 -26.94 8.98 -3.93
C LYS A 260 -26.33 9.10 -5.33
N ILE A 261 -27.13 9.07 -6.38
CA ILE A 261 -26.66 9.20 -7.76
C ILE A 261 -25.86 10.50 -7.97
N ARG A 262 -26.22 11.57 -7.31
CA ARG A 262 -25.48 12.84 -7.37
C ARG A 262 -24.06 12.76 -6.82
N ASP A 263 -23.83 11.89 -5.83
CA ASP A 263 -22.52 11.74 -5.16
C ASP A 263 -21.55 10.93 -6.06
N LEU A 264 -22.08 10.23 -7.08
CA LEU A 264 -21.26 9.45 -8.03
C LEU A 264 -20.32 10.33 -8.84
N TRP A 265 -20.73 11.56 -9.17
CA TRP A 265 -19.87 12.48 -9.92
C TRP A 265 -18.56 12.76 -9.16
N ASP A 266 -18.66 13.12 -7.88
CA ASP A 266 -17.50 13.42 -7.05
C ASP A 266 -16.63 12.17 -6.82
N ILE A 267 -17.26 10.98 -6.66
CA ILE A 267 -16.55 9.72 -6.51
C ILE A 267 -15.78 9.36 -7.79
N CYS A 268 -16.41 9.51 -8.94
CA CYS A 268 -15.76 9.26 -10.23
C CYS A 268 -14.63 10.27 -10.49
N LEU A 269 -14.85 11.54 -10.17
CA LEU A 269 -13.85 12.60 -10.34
C LEU A 269 -12.61 12.32 -9.44
N ASP A 270 -12.80 12.04 -8.16
CA ASP A 270 -11.72 11.71 -7.24
C ASP A 270 -10.94 10.46 -7.72
N SER A 271 -11.67 9.45 -8.22
CA SER A 271 -11.06 8.23 -8.76
C SER A 271 -10.28 8.49 -10.04
N ALA A 272 -10.81 9.33 -10.93
CA ALA A 272 -10.15 9.70 -12.16
C ALA A 272 -8.88 10.53 -11.91
N LEU A 273 -8.93 11.50 -10.98
CA LEU A 273 -7.76 12.31 -10.62
C LEU A 273 -6.65 11.45 -10.01
N THR A 274 -6.99 10.54 -9.10
CA THR A 274 -6.01 9.61 -8.51
C THR A 274 -5.41 8.71 -9.59
N THR A 275 -6.23 8.17 -10.48
CA THR A 275 -5.79 7.34 -11.60
C THR A 275 -4.87 8.10 -12.53
N ALA A 276 -5.25 9.32 -12.93
CA ALA A 276 -4.45 10.16 -13.82
C ALA A 276 -3.06 10.47 -13.23
N MET A 277 -3.01 10.75 -11.91
CA MET A 277 -1.74 10.96 -11.21
C MET A 277 -0.84 9.72 -11.30
N ILE A 278 -1.37 8.52 -11.03
CA ILE A 278 -0.59 7.28 -11.09
C ILE A 278 -0.13 7.00 -12.53
N PHE A 279 -1.02 7.14 -13.53
CA PHE A 279 -0.66 6.93 -14.93
C PHE A 279 0.38 7.95 -15.42
N PHE A 280 0.33 9.19 -14.94
CA PHE A 280 1.33 10.20 -15.26
C PHE A 280 2.71 9.86 -14.67
N ILE A 281 2.74 9.28 -13.46
CA ILE A 281 3.98 8.75 -12.87
C ILE A 281 4.50 7.59 -13.71
N ILE A 282 3.66 6.62 -14.08
CA ILE A 282 4.02 5.46 -14.90
C ILE A 282 4.60 5.90 -16.25
N ALA A 283 3.95 6.83 -16.93
CA ALA A 283 4.37 7.37 -18.21
C ALA A 283 5.82 7.90 -18.18
N ASN A 284 6.11 8.74 -17.18
CA ASN A 284 7.46 9.32 -17.03
C ASN A 284 8.49 8.28 -16.54
N ALA A 285 8.08 7.35 -15.69
CA ALA A 285 8.97 6.31 -15.17
C ALA A 285 9.38 5.28 -16.22
N VAL A 286 8.55 4.99 -17.22
CA VAL A 286 8.92 4.12 -18.33
C VAL A 286 10.06 4.73 -19.16
N VAL A 287 10.01 6.04 -19.43
CA VAL A 287 11.10 6.75 -20.12
C VAL A 287 12.39 6.74 -19.29
N PHE A 288 12.24 6.94 -17.96
CA PHE A 288 13.35 6.87 -17.01
C PHE A 288 13.98 5.46 -17.00
N ALA A 289 13.19 4.41 -16.91
CA ALA A 289 13.67 3.03 -16.92
C ALA A 289 14.36 2.68 -18.25
N TYR A 290 13.84 3.17 -19.37
CA TYR A 290 14.48 3.00 -20.68
C TYR A 290 15.88 3.65 -20.71
N LEU A 291 16.02 4.89 -20.22
CA LEU A 291 17.31 5.56 -20.12
C LEU A 291 18.30 4.77 -19.24
N LEU A 292 17.85 4.33 -18.04
CA LEU A 292 18.68 3.53 -17.14
C LEU A 292 19.20 2.25 -17.80
N THR A 293 18.33 1.56 -18.56
CA THR A 293 18.67 0.32 -19.23
C THR A 293 19.61 0.55 -20.42
N SER A 294 19.35 1.58 -21.23
CA SER A 294 20.19 1.95 -22.38
C SER A 294 21.60 2.32 -21.96
N GLU A 295 21.74 3.00 -20.84
CA GLU A 295 23.03 3.38 -20.24
C GLU A 295 23.66 2.27 -19.38
N GLN A 296 23.07 1.06 -19.36
CA GLN A 296 23.52 -0.12 -18.59
C GLN A 296 23.78 0.16 -17.09
N ILE A 297 23.01 1.09 -16.53
CA ILE A 297 23.18 1.52 -15.13
C ILE A 297 22.93 0.37 -14.13
N PRO A 298 21.87 -0.45 -14.27
CA PRO A 298 21.64 -1.59 -13.38
C PRO A 298 22.80 -2.58 -13.39
N GLN A 299 23.39 -2.85 -14.59
CA GLN A 299 24.52 -3.75 -14.75
C GLN A 299 25.80 -3.22 -14.10
N ALA A 300 26.05 -1.92 -14.25
CA ALA A 300 27.21 -1.27 -13.61
C ALA A 300 27.11 -1.31 -12.08
N ILE A 301 25.90 -1.09 -11.51
CA ILE A 301 25.69 -1.20 -10.07
C ILE A 301 25.81 -2.65 -9.62
N ALA A 302 25.28 -3.60 -10.38
CA ALA A 302 25.37 -5.03 -10.06
C ALA A 302 26.83 -5.48 -10.00
N SER A 303 27.68 -5.09 -10.98
CA SER A 303 29.11 -5.43 -10.97
C SER A 303 29.82 -4.84 -9.74
N MET A 304 29.55 -3.58 -9.40
CA MET A 304 30.12 -2.96 -8.19
C MET A 304 29.76 -3.71 -6.91
N ILE A 305 28.52 -4.18 -6.78
CA ILE A 305 28.04 -4.94 -5.62
C ILE A 305 28.72 -6.32 -5.56
N LEU A 306 28.88 -6.99 -6.71
CA LEU A 306 29.52 -8.29 -6.80
C LEU A 306 31.04 -8.18 -6.53
N ASP A 307 31.70 -7.18 -7.10
CA ASP A 307 33.13 -6.91 -6.87
C ASP A 307 33.45 -6.58 -5.42
N ALA A 308 32.51 -5.91 -4.74
CA ALA A 308 32.60 -5.62 -3.32
C ALA A 308 32.31 -6.86 -2.42
N ASN A 309 32.04 -8.04 -2.99
CA ASN A 309 31.64 -9.24 -2.28
C ASN A 309 30.42 -9.04 -1.34
N ILE A 310 29.52 -8.14 -1.71
CA ILE A 310 28.27 -7.92 -0.99
C ILE A 310 27.32 -9.06 -1.36
N GLY A 311 27.18 -10.03 -0.47
CA GLY A 311 26.24 -11.14 -0.64
C GLY A 311 24.77 -10.68 -0.52
N MET A 312 23.84 -11.60 -0.76
CA MET A 312 22.39 -11.37 -0.72
C MET A 312 21.94 -10.64 0.57
N ILE A 313 22.46 -11.03 1.73
CA ILE A 313 22.09 -10.41 3.02
C ILE A 313 22.50 -8.94 3.07
N GLY A 314 23.74 -8.63 2.69
CA GLY A 314 24.23 -7.25 2.65
C GLY A 314 23.45 -6.37 1.67
N PHE A 315 23.12 -6.93 0.49
CA PHE A 315 22.28 -6.26 -0.49
C PHE A 315 20.89 -5.95 0.05
N LEU A 316 20.24 -6.91 0.71
CA LEU A 316 18.90 -6.69 1.29
C LEU A 316 18.91 -5.66 2.44
N ILE A 317 19.99 -5.60 3.25
CA ILE A 317 20.17 -4.52 4.24
C ILE A 317 20.25 -3.16 3.53
N PHE A 318 21.10 -3.05 2.51
CA PHE A 318 21.22 -1.82 1.72
C PHE A 318 19.89 -1.39 1.10
N VAL A 319 19.19 -2.34 0.47
CA VAL A 319 17.86 -2.11 -0.13
C VAL A 319 16.85 -1.63 0.90
N ASN A 320 16.77 -2.28 2.06
CA ASN A 320 15.83 -1.87 3.11
C ASN A 320 16.12 -0.43 3.61
N ILE A 321 17.38 -0.06 3.79
CA ILE A 321 17.77 1.30 4.20
C ILE A 321 17.40 2.31 3.10
N LEU A 322 17.75 2.00 1.85
CA LEU A 322 17.48 2.88 0.71
C LEU A 322 15.97 3.09 0.53
N LEU A 323 15.20 2.01 0.51
CA LEU A 323 13.74 2.06 0.35
C LEU A 323 13.04 2.74 1.53
N PHE A 324 13.54 2.54 2.74
CA PHE A 324 13.04 3.24 3.91
C PHE A 324 13.25 4.76 3.79
N ILE A 325 14.44 5.19 3.35
CA ILE A 325 14.70 6.62 3.11
C ILE A 325 13.78 7.15 2.02
N MET A 326 13.69 6.47 0.88
CA MET A 326 12.85 6.92 -0.25
C MET A 326 11.37 6.97 0.10
N GLY A 327 10.86 5.98 0.83
CA GLY A 327 9.46 5.89 1.22
C GLY A 327 8.99 6.99 2.18
N GLN A 328 9.92 7.69 2.85
CA GLN A 328 9.60 8.83 3.70
C GLN A 328 9.26 10.10 2.90
N PHE A 329 9.78 10.22 1.67
CA PHE A 329 9.64 11.40 0.84
C PHE A 329 8.65 11.25 -0.30
N MET A 330 8.47 10.02 -0.77
CA MET A 330 7.75 9.73 -2.02
C MET A 330 6.56 8.80 -1.77
N GLU A 331 5.58 8.92 -2.65
CA GLU A 331 4.45 8.01 -2.72
C GLU A 331 4.92 6.61 -3.20
N PRO A 332 4.36 5.51 -2.65
CA PRO A 332 4.80 4.14 -2.92
C PRO A 332 4.94 3.77 -4.39
N SER A 333 3.96 4.14 -5.23
CA SER A 333 4.01 3.81 -6.66
C SER A 333 5.20 4.47 -7.36
N SER A 334 5.54 5.70 -6.96
CA SER A 334 6.70 6.42 -7.50
C SER A 334 8.02 5.74 -7.15
N VAL A 335 8.17 5.30 -5.89
CA VAL A 335 9.39 4.58 -5.45
C VAL A 335 9.54 3.28 -6.21
N ILE A 336 8.45 2.51 -6.36
CA ILE A 336 8.45 1.26 -7.12
C ILE A 336 8.90 1.48 -8.55
N MET A 337 8.32 2.46 -9.23
CA MET A 337 8.63 2.75 -10.63
C MET A 337 10.09 3.17 -10.86
N ILE A 338 10.73 3.81 -9.88
CA ILE A 338 12.13 4.21 -9.95
C ILE A 338 13.06 3.05 -9.55
N MET A 339 12.72 2.37 -8.45
CA MET A 339 13.65 1.43 -7.81
C MET A 339 13.59 0.02 -8.40
N VAL A 340 12.44 -0.42 -8.92
CA VAL A 340 12.33 -1.78 -9.47
C VAL A 340 13.22 -2.00 -10.69
N PRO A 341 13.24 -1.14 -11.72
CA PRO A 341 14.14 -1.32 -12.85
C PRO A 341 15.62 -1.31 -12.45
N LEU A 342 15.96 -0.62 -11.35
CA LEU A 342 17.32 -0.49 -10.87
C LEU A 342 17.75 -1.67 -9.99
N LEU A 343 16.90 -2.10 -9.06
CA LEU A 343 17.28 -3.04 -8.00
C LEU A 343 16.87 -4.49 -8.31
N LEU A 344 15.78 -4.72 -9.05
CA LEU A 344 15.28 -6.06 -9.31
C LEU A 344 16.27 -6.92 -10.11
N PRO A 345 16.95 -6.42 -11.19
CA PRO A 345 17.95 -7.20 -11.89
C PRO A 345 19.11 -7.67 -10.98
N ILE A 346 19.49 -6.83 -10.02
CA ILE A 346 20.53 -7.13 -9.03
C ILE A 346 20.02 -8.18 -8.03
N ALA A 347 18.81 -7.98 -7.52
CA ALA A 347 18.16 -8.90 -6.60
C ALA A 347 18.05 -10.32 -7.18
N THR A 348 17.63 -10.43 -8.43
CA THR A 348 17.50 -11.73 -9.13
C THR A 348 18.85 -12.41 -9.38
N GLN A 349 19.90 -11.66 -9.72
CA GLN A 349 21.26 -12.18 -9.85
C GLN A 349 21.80 -12.73 -8.51
N LEU A 350 21.40 -12.13 -7.40
CA LEU A 350 21.74 -12.61 -6.05
C LEU A 350 20.82 -13.72 -5.53
N GLY A 351 19.87 -14.20 -6.36
CA GLY A 351 18.97 -15.31 -6.05
C GLY A 351 17.72 -14.92 -5.25
N VAL A 352 17.38 -13.63 -5.17
CA VAL A 352 16.13 -13.19 -4.53
C VAL A 352 14.97 -13.38 -5.50
N ASP A 353 13.92 -14.07 -5.04
CA ASP A 353 12.69 -14.25 -5.84
C ASP A 353 12.01 -12.91 -6.11
N PRO A 354 11.59 -12.60 -7.36
CA PRO A 354 10.95 -11.33 -7.72
C PRO A 354 9.65 -11.03 -6.96
N ILE A 355 8.84 -12.05 -6.63
CA ILE A 355 7.61 -11.89 -5.85
C ILE A 355 7.96 -11.51 -4.41
N HIS A 356 8.92 -12.22 -3.82
CA HIS A 356 9.42 -11.92 -2.47
C HIS A 356 10.00 -10.51 -2.38
N PHE A 357 10.82 -10.12 -3.37
CA PHE A 357 11.37 -8.76 -3.46
C PHE A 357 10.27 -7.69 -3.51
N GLY A 358 9.19 -7.95 -4.25
CA GLY A 358 8.03 -7.07 -4.30
C GLY A 358 7.37 -6.86 -2.92
N ILE A 359 7.24 -7.92 -2.14
CA ILE A 359 6.68 -7.82 -0.78
C ILE A 359 7.62 -7.05 0.15
N ILE A 360 8.94 -7.25 0.07
CA ILE A 360 9.93 -6.44 0.83
C ILE A 360 9.76 -4.96 0.50
N LEU A 361 9.62 -4.63 -0.77
CA LEU A 361 9.41 -3.26 -1.26
C LEU A 361 8.12 -2.66 -0.67
N VAL A 362 7.00 -3.37 -0.78
CA VAL A 362 5.70 -2.90 -0.30
C VAL A 362 5.71 -2.69 1.22
N VAL A 363 6.32 -3.59 2.01
CA VAL A 363 6.44 -3.43 3.47
C VAL A 363 7.32 -2.22 3.83
N ASN A 364 8.41 -1.97 3.09
CA ASN A 364 9.20 -0.74 3.27
C ASN A 364 8.37 0.52 3.01
N MET A 365 7.57 0.52 1.94
CA MET A 365 6.69 1.65 1.62
C MET A 365 5.60 1.86 2.69
N GLU A 366 5.08 0.77 3.25
CA GLU A 366 4.14 0.82 4.38
C GLU A 366 4.73 1.56 5.57
N ILE A 367 5.98 1.26 5.95
CA ILE A 367 6.70 1.94 7.02
C ILE A 367 6.98 3.40 6.65
N GLY A 368 7.39 3.66 5.41
CA GLY A 368 7.65 5.01 4.91
C GLY A 368 6.43 5.94 5.05
N MET A 369 5.22 5.43 4.80
CA MET A 369 3.98 6.21 4.91
C MET A 369 3.64 6.68 6.33
N VAL A 370 4.24 6.08 7.35
CA VAL A 370 4.05 6.44 8.77
C VAL A 370 5.32 6.98 9.44
N THR A 371 6.33 7.33 8.63
CA THR A 371 7.63 7.81 9.11
C THR A 371 7.93 9.21 8.54
N PRO A 372 8.40 10.16 9.39
CA PRO A 372 8.78 11.50 8.91
C PRO A 372 9.97 11.42 7.95
N PRO A 373 10.21 12.46 7.07
CA PRO A 373 9.67 13.82 7.14
C PRO A 373 8.29 14.00 6.50
N VAL A 374 7.92 13.24 5.47
CA VAL A 374 6.60 13.38 4.86
C VAL A 374 5.62 12.41 5.53
N GLY A 375 5.73 11.10 5.27
CA GLY A 375 4.82 10.11 5.83
C GLY A 375 3.35 10.42 5.59
N LEU A 376 2.83 10.11 4.40
CA LEU A 376 1.50 10.54 3.94
C LEU A 376 0.37 10.30 4.96
N ASN A 377 0.38 9.15 5.65
CA ASN A 377 -0.62 8.85 6.67
C ASN A 377 -0.54 9.75 7.91
N LEU A 378 0.66 10.28 8.22
CA LEU A 378 0.84 11.21 9.35
C LEU A 378 0.09 12.52 9.09
N PHE A 379 0.15 13.04 7.86
CA PHE A 379 -0.61 14.22 7.45
C PHE A 379 -2.11 13.96 7.45
N VAL A 380 -2.53 12.80 6.94
CA VAL A 380 -3.96 12.42 6.98
C VAL A 380 -4.46 12.37 8.42
N ALA A 381 -3.73 11.73 9.32
CA ALA A 381 -4.12 11.64 10.73
C ALA A 381 -4.09 13.00 11.43
N SER A 382 -3.10 13.85 11.14
CA SER A 382 -3.03 15.23 11.64
C SER A 382 -4.26 16.04 11.23
N GLY A 383 -4.66 15.95 9.95
CA GLY A 383 -5.85 16.61 9.41
C GLY A 383 -7.16 16.14 10.03
N LEU A 384 -7.28 14.84 10.35
CA LEU A 384 -8.49 14.26 10.95
C LEU A 384 -8.62 14.55 12.48
N THR A 385 -7.49 14.71 13.17
CA THR A 385 -7.46 14.78 14.64
C THR A 385 -7.17 16.16 15.19
N ASN A 386 -6.78 17.11 14.34
CA ASN A 386 -6.25 18.43 14.73
C ASN A 386 -5.05 18.35 15.71
N MET A 387 -4.32 17.23 15.70
CA MET A 387 -3.04 17.10 16.39
C MET A 387 -1.93 17.68 15.52
N ASN A 388 -0.93 18.26 16.15
CA ASN A 388 0.24 18.69 15.38
C ASN A 388 1.04 17.47 14.89
N LEU A 389 1.79 17.65 13.80
CA LEU A 389 2.49 16.54 13.14
C LEU A 389 3.46 15.83 14.09
N LYS A 390 4.17 16.56 14.97
CA LYS A 390 5.08 15.98 15.96
C LYS A 390 4.36 15.05 16.94
N GLU A 391 3.18 15.43 17.40
CA GLU A 391 2.36 14.57 18.28
C GLU A 391 1.93 13.29 17.58
N VAL A 392 1.52 13.39 16.29
CA VAL A 392 1.14 12.22 15.48
C VAL A 392 2.33 11.28 15.27
N ILE A 393 3.52 11.83 14.94
CA ILE A 393 4.76 11.05 14.77
C ILE A 393 5.07 10.27 16.06
N MET A 394 5.07 10.95 17.21
CA MET A 394 5.34 10.31 18.49
C MET A 394 4.28 9.25 18.85
N ALA A 395 3.04 9.49 18.48
CA ALA A 395 1.96 8.53 18.66
C ALA A 395 2.16 7.26 17.80
N CYS A 396 2.63 7.41 16.55
CA CYS A 396 2.84 6.28 15.64
C CYS A 396 4.09 5.45 15.98
N LEU A 397 5.12 6.05 16.60
CA LEU A 397 6.43 5.44 16.79
C LEU A 397 6.39 4.02 17.39
N PRO A 398 5.62 3.70 18.45
CA PRO A 398 5.58 2.35 19.01
C PRO A 398 5.11 1.29 18.01
N TRP A 399 4.09 1.60 17.18
CA TRP A 399 3.56 0.70 16.16
C TRP A 399 4.46 0.62 14.93
N THR A 400 5.12 1.72 14.57
CA THR A 400 6.12 1.73 13.48
C THR A 400 7.30 0.80 13.80
N LEU A 401 7.76 0.76 15.06
CA LEU A 401 8.78 -0.20 15.50
C LEU A 401 8.32 -1.66 15.34
N THR A 402 7.04 -1.93 15.53
CA THR A 402 6.46 -3.27 15.28
C THR A 402 6.47 -3.61 13.79
N LEU A 403 6.20 -2.65 12.91
CA LEU A 403 6.34 -2.85 11.46
C LEU A 403 7.79 -3.11 11.05
N PHE A 404 8.77 -2.40 11.64
CA PHE A 404 10.19 -2.67 11.41
C PHE A 404 10.58 -4.09 11.81
N PHE A 405 10.11 -4.55 12.95
CA PHE A 405 10.33 -5.95 13.36
C PHE A 405 9.75 -6.92 12.33
N GLY A 406 8.53 -6.65 11.86
CA GLY A 406 7.90 -7.44 10.80
C GLY A 406 8.65 -7.38 9.48
N LEU A 407 9.19 -6.21 9.08
CA LEU A 407 10.03 -6.07 7.89
C LEU A 407 11.25 -6.98 7.94
N ILE A 408 11.94 -7.04 9.09
CA ILE A 408 13.08 -7.91 9.27
C ILE A 408 12.67 -9.37 9.05
N LEU A 409 11.56 -9.81 9.65
CA LEU A 409 11.07 -11.19 9.46
C LEU A 409 10.71 -11.47 8.00
N VAL A 410 9.99 -10.57 7.35
CA VAL A 410 9.62 -10.71 5.93
C VAL A 410 10.87 -10.75 5.06
N THR A 411 11.84 -9.87 5.28
CA THR A 411 13.05 -9.77 4.45
C THR A 411 13.87 -11.05 4.49
N TYR A 412 14.06 -11.65 5.69
CA TYR A 412 14.99 -12.78 5.87
C TYR A 412 14.33 -14.14 5.95
N ILE A 413 13.00 -14.20 5.93
CA ILE A 413 12.23 -15.45 5.90
C ILE A 413 11.32 -15.46 4.66
N PRO A 414 11.85 -15.83 3.46
CA PRO A 414 11.09 -15.79 2.20
C PRO A 414 9.79 -16.60 2.25
N GLN A 415 9.73 -17.63 3.09
CA GLN A 415 8.54 -18.46 3.27
C GLN A 415 7.32 -17.66 3.73
N ILE A 416 7.52 -16.55 4.46
CA ILE A 416 6.39 -15.70 4.91
C ILE A 416 5.63 -15.14 3.70
N SER A 417 6.33 -14.76 2.62
CA SER A 417 5.71 -14.24 1.40
C SER A 417 5.47 -15.32 0.34
N LEU A 418 6.33 -16.36 0.25
CA LEU A 418 6.26 -17.33 -0.84
C LEU A 418 5.45 -18.58 -0.49
N TRP A 419 5.18 -18.86 0.79
CA TRP A 419 4.46 -20.07 1.20
C TRP A 419 3.09 -20.21 0.53
N LEU A 420 2.27 -19.16 0.58
CA LEU A 420 0.93 -19.20 0.04
C LEU A 420 0.91 -19.24 -1.51
N PRO A 421 1.68 -18.41 -2.24
CA PRO A 421 1.82 -18.53 -3.69
C PRO A 421 2.26 -19.94 -4.14
N ASN A 422 3.28 -20.51 -3.49
CA ASN A 422 3.81 -21.83 -3.84
C ASN A 422 2.80 -22.95 -3.57
N LEU A 423 2.00 -22.83 -2.50
CA LEU A 423 0.93 -23.78 -2.20
C LEU A 423 -0.17 -23.80 -3.30
N MET A 424 -0.48 -22.65 -3.88
CA MET A 424 -1.61 -22.52 -4.80
C MET A 424 -1.24 -22.67 -6.29
N TYR A 425 -0.03 -22.22 -6.68
CA TYR A 425 0.41 -22.24 -8.08
C TYR A 425 1.48 -23.29 -8.36
N GLY A 426 1.96 -24.02 -7.34
CA GLY A 426 3.13 -24.87 -7.46
C GLY A 426 4.45 -24.07 -7.53
N HIS A 427 5.54 -24.78 -7.47
CA HIS A 427 6.90 -24.19 -7.58
C HIS A 427 7.21 -23.80 -9.00
#